data_8145841b00488837034053f57620d8c9
#
_entry.id   8145841b00488837034053f57620d8c9
#
_cell.length_a   1.000
_cell.length_b   1.000
_cell.length_c   1.000
_cell.angle_alpha   90.00
_cell.angle_beta   90.00
_cell.angle_gamma   90.00
#
_symmetry.space_group_name_H-M   'P 1'
#
loop_
_entity.id
_entity.type
_entity.pdbx_description
1 polymer ?
#
loop_
_entity_poly.entity_id
_entity_poly.type
_entity_poly.pdbx_seq_one_letter_code
_entity_poly.pdbx_strand_id
1 'polypeptide(L)'
;MAQNVINFPVALKQNVNDDSTAYGKYFWVPVWPKTLNLKGLINRVAMSQSVYSADIVRGVIEKLTEVMVELWRQGQPVKWDGLGTFTPNVTCEKHGLANLAQALSNGPAYAVQGVTINFKPENSKGEKLTSRALKDLCTFEAVGYYVRTEFTDTSVSPAKKVVQFELRPVDWKEQPQNP
;
A
#
# COMPACT_ATOMS: atom_id res chain seq x y z
N MET A 1 -24.61 -8.41 -19.71
CA MET A 1 -24.05 -8.83 -18.40
C MET A 1 -23.87 -7.57 -17.58
N ALA A 2 -24.51 -7.46 -16.42
CA ALA A 2 -24.32 -6.32 -15.52
C ALA A 2 -22.87 -6.37 -15.03
N GLN A 3 -22.07 -5.35 -15.40
CA GLN A 3 -20.76 -5.15 -14.79
C GLN A 3 -20.99 -4.94 -13.30
N ASN A 4 -20.48 -5.84 -12.45
CA ASN A 4 -20.42 -5.60 -11.02
C ASN A 4 -19.58 -4.32 -10.82
N VAL A 5 -20.24 -3.21 -10.53
CA VAL A 5 -19.57 -1.96 -10.21
C VAL A 5 -18.79 -2.19 -8.90
N ILE A 6 -17.47 -2.19 -9.01
CA ILE A 6 -16.59 -2.34 -7.85
C ILE A 6 -16.39 -0.94 -7.28
N ASN A 7 -16.93 -0.69 -6.10
CA ASN A 7 -16.82 0.59 -5.43
C ASN A 7 -15.54 0.66 -4.59
N PHE A 8 -14.83 1.78 -4.70
CA PHE A 8 -13.68 2.10 -3.88
C PHE A 8 -14.15 2.98 -2.70
N PRO A 9 -14.23 2.46 -1.47
CA PRO A 9 -14.75 3.20 -0.34
C PRO A 9 -13.78 4.30 0.11
N VAL A 10 -14.31 5.52 0.26
CA VAL A 10 -13.56 6.69 0.72
C VAL A 10 -14.31 7.40 1.84
N ALA A 11 -13.57 8.05 2.75
CA ALA A 11 -14.14 8.87 3.82
C ALA A 11 -13.40 10.21 3.92
N LEU A 12 -14.07 11.23 4.44
CA LEU A 12 -13.45 12.51 4.73
C LEU A 12 -12.61 12.44 6.00
N LYS A 13 -11.40 12.97 5.96
CA LYS A 13 -10.50 13.12 7.11
C LYS A 13 -9.94 14.53 7.16
N GLN A 14 -10.04 15.17 8.33
CA GLN A 14 -9.44 16.48 8.56
C GLN A 14 -7.92 16.37 8.70
N ASN A 15 -7.19 17.27 8.06
CA ASN A 15 -5.77 17.44 8.30
C ASN A 15 -5.58 18.18 9.63
N VAL A 16 -4.94 17.52 10.58
CA VAL A 16 -4.68 18.03 11.93
C VAL A 16 -3.20 18.37 12.14
N ASN A 17 -2.40 18.38 11.08
CA ASN A 17 -1.02 18.81 11.14
C ASN A 17 -0.96 20.35 11.07
N ASP A 18 -0.67 20.99 12.18
CA ASP A 18 -0.58 22.44 12.37
C ASP A 18 0.60 23.08 11.61
N ASP A 19 1.65 22.33 11.30
CA ASP A 19 2.75 22.77 10.44
C ASP A 19 2.37 22.83 8.95
N SER A 20 1.20 22.30 8.56
CA SER A 20 0.75 22.23 7.18
C SER A 20 -0.08 23.43 6.77
N THR A 21 0.19 24.00 5.59
CA THR A 21 -0.65 25.03 4.95
C THR A 21 -2.09 24.57 4.68
N ALA A 22 -2.33 23.27 4.78
CA ALA A 22 -3.64 22.63 4.64
C ALA A 22 -4.27 22.24 6.00
N TYR A 23 -3.80 22.80 7.12
CA TYR A 23 -4.39 22.58 8.43
C TYR A 23 -5.90 22.88 8.43
N GLY A 24 -6.68 22.04 9.07
CA GLY A 24 -8.13 22.18 9.16
C GLY A 24 -8.91 21.78 7.91
N LYS A 25 -8.27 21.60 6.75
CA LYS A 25 -8.92 21.18 5.50
C LYS A 25 -9.23 19.68 5.51
N TYR A 26 -10.27 19.29 4.77
CA TYR A 26 -10.70 17.90 4.67
C TYR A 26 -10.21 17.28 3.36
N PHE A 27 -9.79 16.01 3.45
CA PHE A 27 -9.30 15.22 2.32
C PHE A 27 -10.01 13.88 2.28
N TRP A 28 -10.34 13.42 1.07
CA TRP A 28 -10.79 12.06 0.86
C TRP A 28 -9.64 11.09 1.08
N VAL A 29 -9.83 10.15 1.98
CA VAL A 29 -8.88 9.08 2.27
C VAL A 29 -9.54 7.71 2.04
N PRO A 30 -8.78 6.68 1.63
CA PRO A 30 -9.33 5.36 1.46
C PRO A 30 -9.79 4.77 2.80
N VAL A 31 -10.93 4.08 2.78
CA VAL A 31 -11.37 3.19 3.86
C VAL A 31 -10.99 1.78 3.47
N TRP A 32 -9.93 1.26 4.09
CA TRP A 32 -9.38 -0.02 3.68
C TRP A 32 -10.17 -1.16 4.30
N PRO A 33 -10.71 -2.08 3.47
CA PRO A 33 -11.24 -3.32 3.96
C PRO A 33 -10.11 -4.17 4.56
N LYS A 34 -10.49 -5.28 5.20
CA LYS A 34 -9.52 -6.22 5.74
C LYS A 34 -8.55 -6.70 4.65
N THR A 35 -7.25 -6.63 4.94
CA THR A 35 -6.21 -7.12 4.03
C THR A 35 -6.43 -8.60 3.69
N LEU A 36 -6.41 -8.90 2.41
CA LEU A 36 -6.53 -10.26 1.92
C LEU A 36 -5.17 -10.96 2.06
N ASN A 37 -5.13 -12.06 2.79
CA ASN A 37 -3.93 -12.89 2.87
C ASN A 37 -3.81 -13.83 1.67
N LEU A 38 -2.70 -14.55 1.55
CA LEU A 38 -2.45 -15.48 0.44
C LEU A 38 -3.57 -16.51 0.26
N LYS A 39 -4.05 -17.11 1.34
CA LYS A 39 -5.17 -18.08 1.29
C LYS A 39 -6.44 -17.46 0.70
N GLY A 40 -6.77 -16.23 1.11
CA GLY A 40 -7.91 -15.49 0.58
C GLY A 40 -7.74 -15.15 -0.90
N LEU A 41 -6.52 -14.76 -1.32
CA LEU A 41 -6.20 -14.50 -2.72
C LEU A 41 -6.35 -15.76 -3.59
N ILE A 42 -5.79 -16.89 -3.14
CA ILE A 42 -5.90 -18.19 -3.83
C ILE A 42 -7.37 -18.59 -4.00
N ASN A 43 -8.17 -18.50 -2.95
CA ASN A 43 -9.60 -18.81 -3.01
C ASN A 43 -10.33 -17.88 -4.01
N ARG A 44 -9.98 -16.59 -4.04
CA ARG A 44 -10.57 -15.63 -4.99
C ARG A 44 -10.23 -16.00 -6.45
N VAL A 45 -9.00 -16.40 -6.72
CA VAL A 45 -8.57 -16.86 -8.05
C VAL A 45 -9.30 -18.14 -8.44
N ALA A 46 -9.36 -19.13 -7.54
CA ALA A 46 -10.06 -20.39 -7.82
C ALA A 46 -11.56 -20.22 -8.05
N MET A 47 -12.20 -19.24 -7.37
CA MET A 47 -13.64 -18.93 -7.54
C MET A 47 -13.94 -18.08 -8.79
N SER A 48 -12.95 -17.42 -9.41
CA SER A 48 -13.12 -16.52 -10.56
C SER A 48 -13.22 -17.25 -11.90
N GLN A 49 -14.00 -18.34 -11.99
CA GLN A 49 -14.17 -19.16 -13.19
C GLN A 49 -12.86 -19.80 -13.69
N SER A 50 -11.92 -20.04 -12.79
CA SER A 50 -10.66 -20.68 -13.08
C SER A 50 -10.87 -22.20 -13.25
N VAL A 51 -10.19 -22.78 -14.25
CA VAL A 51 -10.12 -24.24 -14.43
C VAL A 51 -9.14 -24.90 -13.44
N TYR A 52 -8.39 -24.08 -12.68
CA TYR A 52 -7.39 -24.55 -11.74
C TYR A 52 -7.96 -24.67 -10.33
N SER A 53 -7.66 -25.78 -9.65
CA SER A 53 -8.00 -25.96 -8.24
C SER A 53 -7.17 -25.01 -7.35
N ALA A 54 -7.68 -24.74 -6.14
CA ALA A 54 -6.97 -23.88 -5.17
C ALA A 54 -5.56 -24.40 -4.84
N ASP A 55 -5.36 -25.71 -4.83
CA ASP A 55 -4.05 -26.32 -4.53
C ASP A 55 -3.04 -26.12 -5.65
N ILE A 56 -3.47 -26.21 -6.91
CA ILE A 56 -2.62 -25.90 -8.07
C ILE A 56 -2.22 -24.42 -8.03
N VAL A 57 -3.19 -23.51 -7.81
CA VAL A 57 -2.92 -22.07 -7.71
C VAL A 57 -1.94 -21.77 -6.58
N ARG A 58 -2.11 -22.43 -5.42
CA ARG A 58 -1.20 -22.30 -4.28
C ARG A 58 0.23 -22.70 -4.67
N GLY A 59 0.41 -23.90 -5.23
CA GLY A 59 1.73 -24.40 -5.60
C GLY A 59 2.45 -23.50 -6.59
N VAL A 60 1.73 -22.95 -7.58
CA VAL A 60 2.30 -22.01 -8.55
C VAL A 60 2.74 -20.71 -7.87
N ILE A 61 1.91 -20.13 -6.99
CA ILE A 61 2.24 -18.87 -6.31
C ILE A 61 3.42 -19.07 -5.33
N GLU A 62 3.43 -20.17 -4.59
CA GLU A 62 4.53 -20.48 -3.67
C GLU A 62 5.87 -20.63 -4.45
N LYS A 63 5.86 -21.37 -5.55
CA LYS A 63 7.05 -21.52 -6.39
C LYS A 63 7.50 -20.23 -7.04
N LEU A 64 6.56 -19.42 -7.54
CA LEU A 64 6.86 -18.09 -8.07
C LEU A 64 7.54 -17.20 -7.01
N THR A 65 7.00 -17.18 -5.79
CA THR A 65 7.56 -16.40 -4.68
C THR A 65 8.98 -16.84 -4.35
N GLU A 66 9.23 -18.14 -4.29
CA GLU A 66 10.57 -18.71 -4.05
C GLU A 66 11.57 -18.23 -5.10
N VAL A 67 11.22 -18.37 -6.38
CA VAL A 67 12.07 -17.96 -7.51
C VAL A 67 12.32 -16.45 -7.51
N MET A 68 11.29 -15.64 -7.24
CA MET A 68 11.47 -14.19 -7.15
C MET A 68 12.44 -13.79 -6.03
N VAL A 69 12.32 -14.41 -4.86
CA VAL A 69 13.23 -14.15 -3.74
C VAL A 69 14.67 -14.55 -4.09
N GLU A 70 14.87 -15.67 -4.79
CA GLU A 70 16.18 -16.09 -5.25
C GLU A 70 16.80 -15.06 -6.21
N LEU A 71 16.04 -14.57 -7.19
CA LEU A 71 16.49 -13.56 -8.14
C LEU A 71 16.83 -12.23 -7.43
N TRP A 72 16.03 -11.80 -6.47
CA TRP A 72 16.30 -10.58 -5.71
C TRP A 72 17.57 -10.70 -4.85
N ARG A 73 17.85 -11.87 -4.29
CA ARG A 73 19.11 -12.13 -3.58
C ARG A 73 20.32 -12.02 -4.49
N GLN A 74 20.15 -12.27 -5.78
CA GLN A 74 21.19 -12.08 -6.81
C GLN A 74 21.27 -10.62 -7.31
N GLY A 75 20.42 -9.71 -6.77
CA GLY A 75 20.34 -8.32 -7.22
C GLY A 75 19.60 -8.14 -8.56
N GLN A 76 18.91 -9.18 -9.05
CA GLN A 76 18.24 -9.14 -10.34
C GLN A 76 16.84 -8.53 -10.23
N PRO A 77 16.53 -7.44 -10.98
CA PRO A 77 15.18 -6.92 -11.10
C PRO A 77 14.28 -7.92 -11.84
N VAL A 78 13.02 -8.00 -11.41
CA VAL A 78 12.00 -8.86 -12.04
C VAL A 78 10.89 -7.99 -12.59
N LYS A 79 10.66 -8.04 -13.89
CA LYS A 79 9.50 -7.42 -14.52
C LYS A 79 8.38 -8.45 -14.66
N TRP A 80 7.22 -8.10 -14.16
CA TRP A 80 5.98 -8.85 -14.37
C TRP A 80 5.08 -8.02 -15.29
N ASP A 81 4.94 -8.47 -16.53
CA ASP A 81 4.12 -7.79 -17.52
C ASP A 81 2.66 -7.70 -17.04
N GLY A 82 2.07 -6.52 -17.20
CA GLY A 82 0.72 -6.22 -16.69
C GLY A 82 0.66 -5.81 -15.21
N LEU A 83 1.71 -6.07 -14.42
CA LEU A 83 1.76 -5.67 -13.00
C LEU A 83 2.78 -4.56 -12.76
N GLY A 84 4.05 -4.78 -13.15
CA GLY A 84 5.11 -3.82 -12.93
C GLY A 84 6.47 -4.45 -12.74
N THR A 85 7.42 -3.65 -12.25
CA THR A 85 8.81 -4.06 -12.04
C THR A 85 9.16 -4.01 -10.56
N PHE A 86 9.73 -5.08 -10.06
CA PHE A 86 10.28 -5.24 -8.72
C PHE A 86 11.80 -5.11 -8.80
N THR A 87 12.36 -4.10 -8.15
CA THR A 87 13.78 -3.79 -8.20
C THR A 87 14.39 -3.89 -6.82
N PRO A 88 15.35 -4.81 -6.58
CA PRO A 88 16.09 -4.85 -5.34
C PRO A 88 16.98 -3.61 -5.23
N ASN A 89 17.00 -3.00 -4.06
CA ASN A 89 17.83 -1.84 -3.73
C ASN A 89 18.53 -2.07 -2.39
N VAL A 90 19.75 -1.52 -2.26
CA VAL A 90 20.48 -1.57 -0.99
C VAL A 90 20.16 -0.34 -0.14
N THR A 91 20.01 -0.54 1.15
CA THR A 91 19.90 0.52 2.14
C THR A 91 21.26 0.64 2.84
N CYS A 92 21.88 1.80 2.73
CA CYS A 92 23.16 2.09 3.34
C CYS A 92 23.00 2.98 4.57
N GLU A 93 24.09 3.13 5.34
CA GLU A 93 24.14 4.03 6.48
C GLU A 93 23.86 5.48 6.09
N LYS A 94 23.13 6.22 6.94
CA LYS A 94 22.63 7.58 6.64
C LYS A 94 23.71 8.59 6.27
N HIS A 95 24.88 8.46 6.87
CA HIS A 95 25.96 9.43 6.69
C HIS A 95 26.97 9.03 5.61
N GLY A 96 26.79 7.85 4.99
CA GLY A 96 27.72 7.34 4.01
C GLY A 96 29.11 7.06 4.59
N LEU A 97 30.11 6.85 3.73
CA LEU A 97 31.51 6.65 4.10
C LEU A 97 32.33 7.90 3.79
N ALA A 98 33.28 8.25 4.68
CA ALA A 98 34.00 9.51 4.62
C ALA A 98 34.86 9.68 3.35
N ASN A 99 35.41 8.58 2.82
CA ASN A 99 36.21 8.61 1.60
C ASN A 99 36.25 7.24 0.92
N LEU A 100 36.69 7.22 -0.34
CA LEU A 100 36.75 6.03 -1.18
C LEU A 100 37.69 4.96 -0.60
N ALA A 101 38.84 5.36 -0.04
CA ALA A 101 39.81 4.41 0.51
C ALA A 101 39.22 3.62 1.69
N GLN A 102 38.49 4.29 2.58
CA GLN A 102 37.79 3.68 3.69
C GLN A 102 36.66 2.75 3.18
N ALA A 103 35.93 3.18 2.15
CA ALA A 103 34.88 2.36 1.56
C ALA A 103 35.40 1.06 0.95
N LEU A 104 36.53 1.12 0.27
CA LEU A 104 37.17 -0.05 -0.36
C LEU A 104 37.80 -0.97 0.69
N SER A 105 38.41 -0.44 1.75
CA SER A 105 39.04 -1.24 2.80
C SER A 105 38.05 -2.00 3.66
N ASN A 106 36.90 -1.40 3.97
CA ASN A 106 35.88 -2.01 4.84
C ASN A 106 34.94 -2.98 4.10
N GLY A 107 34.86 -2.83 2.77
CA GLY A 107 33.98 -3.61 1.92
C GLY A 107 32.50 -3.26 2.05
N PRO A 108 31.63 -3.80 1.16
CA PRO A 108 30.21 -3.45 1.13
C PRO A 108 29.42 -3.90 2.35
N ALA A 109 29.78 -5.02 2.96
CA ALA A 109 29.07 -5.57 4.13
C ALA A 109 29.09 -4.63 5.35
N TYR A 110 30.06 -3.74 5.43
CA TYR A 110 30.16 -2.77 6.52
C TYR A 110 29.13 -1.65 6.41
N ALA A 111 28.84 -1.19 5.19
CA ALA A 111 27.99 -0.03 4.94
C ALA A 111 26.54 -0.40 4.59
N VAL A 112 26.30 -1.60 4.06
CA VAL A 112 24.97 -2.07 3.66
C VAL A 112 24.21 -2.57 4.89
N GLN A 113 23.13 -1.88 5.24
CA GLN A 113 22.27 -2.22 6.37
C GLN A 113 21.12 -3.16 6.00
N GLY A 114 20.74 -3.23 4.72
CA GLY A 114 19.66 -4.09 4.28
C GLY A 114 19.42 -4.02 2.79
N VAL A 115 18.48 -4.87 2.34
CA VAL A 115 17.97 -4.89 0.97
C VAL A 115 16.47 -4.63 1.00
N THR A 116 16.01 -3.70 0.18
CA THR A 116 14.59 -3.37 0.02
C THR A 116 14.13 -3.68 -1.40
N ILE A 117 12.88 -4.06 -1.56
CA ILE A 117 12.30 -4.29 -2.88
C ILE A 117 11.38 -3.11 -3.23
N ASN A 118 11.76 -2.36 -4.26
CA ASN A 118 10.97 -1.26 -4.79
C ASN A 118 10.06 -1.77 -5.90
N PHE A 119 8.78 -1.46 -5.80
CA PHE A 119 7.80 -1.79 -6.84
C PHE A 119 7.47 -0.56 -7.68
N LYS A 120 7.62 -0.67 -8.99
CA LYS A 120 7.21 0.34 -9.97
C LYS A 120 6.07 -0.23 -10.81
N PRO A 121 4.84 0.32 -10.74
CA PRO A 121 3.70 -0.14 -11.50
C PRO A 121 3.93 -0.07 -13.01
N GLU A 122 3.30 -0.98 -13.77
CA GLU A 122 3.36 -0.99 -15.23
C GLU A 122 2.75 0.30 -15.82
N ASN A 123 3.40 0.85 -16.81
CA ASN A 123 3.01 2.09 -17.48
C ASN A 123 2.95 1.95 -19.02
N SER A 124 2.93 0.72 -19.54
CA SER A 124 2.83 0.46 -20.99
C SER A 124 1.47 0.85 -21.55
N LYS A 125 1.41 1.10 -22.85
CA LYS A 125 0.14 1.37 -23.54
C LYS A 125 -0.77 0.12 -23.43
N GLY A 126 -1.92 0.27 -22.77
CA GLY A 126 -2.92 -0.79 -22.61
C GLY A 126 -2.97 -1.45 -21.22
N GLU A 127 -1.91 -1.42 -20.44
CA GLU A 127 -1.82 -2.08 -19.12
C GLU A 127 -1.30 -1.12 -18.05
N LYS A 128 -2.00 0.01 -17.90
CA LYS A 128 -1.54 1.07 -16.98
C LYS A 128 -2.08 0.85 -15.58
N LEU A 129 -1.21 0.56 -14.62
CA LEU A 129 -1.50 0.62 -13.19
C LEU A 129 -1.05 1.94 -12.55
N THR A 130 -0.95 3.00 -13.35
CA THR A 130 -0.66 4.34 -12.83
C THR A 130 -1.87 4.90 -12.07
N SER A 131 -1.64 5.86 -11.19
CA SER A 131 -2.69 6.47 -10.38
C SER A 131 -3.87 7.02 -11.20
N ARG A 132 -3.61 7.57 -12.39
CA ARG A 132 -4.67 8.07 -13.30
C ARG A 132 -5.47 6.93 -13.91
N ALA A 133 -4.81 5.91 -14.43
CA ALA A 133 -5.49 4.77 -15.05
C ALA A 133 -6.32 3.97 -14.02
N LEU A 134 -5.79 3.77 -12.80
CA LEU A 134 -6.55 3.15 -11.73
C LEU A 134 -7.75 3.99 -11.31
N LYS A 135 -7.62 5.33 -11.27
CA LYS A 135 -8.75 6.22 -10.99
C LYS A 135 -9.89 6.01 -11.99
N ASP A 136 -9.58 5.90 -13.28
CA ASP A 136 -10.59 5.75 -14.34
C ASP A 136 -11.31 4.38 -14.29
N LEU A 137 -10.71 3.40 -13.61
CA LEU A 137 -11.29 2.06 -13.37
C LEU A 137 -12.08 1.96 -12.07
N CYS A 138 -12.00 2.96 -11.19
CA CYS A 138 -12.64 2.95 -9.89
C CYS A 138 -13.90 3.82 -9.86
N THR A 139 -14.97 3.30 -9.27
CA THR A 139 -16.11 4.11 -8.83
C THR A 139 -15.92 4.40 -7.35
N PHE A 140 -15.87 5.68 -6.97
CA PHE A 140 -15.67 6.08 -5.57
C PHE A 140 -17.01 6.15 -4.84
N GLU A 141 -17.05 5.53 -3.66
CA GLU A 141 -18.21 5.55 -2.78
C GLU A 141 -17.84 6.25 -1.47
N ALA A 142 -18.56 7.33 -1.15
CA ALA A 142 -18.40 8.04 0.11
C ALA A 142 -19.10 7.27 1.23
N VAL A 143 -18.33 6.71 2.18
CA VAL A 143 -18.88 5.86 3.26
C VAL A 143 -18.99 6.60 4.59
N GLY A 144 -18.34 7.76 4.75
CA GLY A 144 -18.39 8.49 6.01
C GLY A 144 -17.30 9.53 6.17
N TYR A 145 -17.05 9.89 7.43
CA TYR A 145 -15.99 10.81 7.83
C TYR A 145 -15.31 10.34 9.11
N TYR A 146 -14.04 10.71 9.26
CA TYR A 146 -13.29 10.42 10.48
C TYR A 146 -13.44 11.52 11.50
N VAL A 147 -13.83 11.15 12.72
CA VAL A 147 -13.83 12.04 13.91
C VAL A 147 -12.54 11.78 14.67
N ARG A 148 -11.83 12.86 14.98
CA ARG A 148 -10.67 12.82 15.86
C ARG A 148 -11.12 12.83 17.31
N THR A 149 -10.68 11.85 18.09
CA THR A 149 -10.83 11.80 19.54
C THR A 149 -9.46 11.79 20.19
N GLU A 150 -9.29 12.55 21.25
CA GLU A 150 -8.06 12.57 22.04
C GLU A 150 -8.37 12.04 23.44
N PHE A 151 -7.55 11.13 23.91
CA PHE A 151 -7.59 10.68 25.30
C PHE A 151 -6.17 10.50 25.84
N THR A 152 -6.05 10.56 27.14
CA THR A 152 -4.77 10.33 27.81
C THR A 152 -4.71 8.89 28.27
N ASP A 153 -3.78 8.13 27.72
CA ASP A 153 -3.50 6.78 28.17
C ASP A 153 -2.69 6.84 29.47
N THR A 154 -3.34 6.49 30.57
CA THR A 154 -2.75 6.44 31.91
C THR A 154 -2.17 5.06 32.27
N SER A 155 -2.33 4.07 31.40
CA SER A 155 -1.77 2.73 31.61
C SER A 155 -0.25 2.70 31.39
N VAL A 156 0.33 3.76 30.80
CA VAL A 156 1.75 3.93 30.53
C VAL A 156 2.31 5.08 31.35
N SER A 157 3.49 4.92 31.95
CA SER A 157 4.17 5.99 32.71
C SER A 157 5.41 6.47 31.91
N PRO A 158 5.54 7.79 31.58
CA PRO A 158 4.56 8.86 31.79
C PRO A 158 3.32 8.74 30.90
N ALA A 159 2.18 9.25 31.40
CA ALA A 159 0.91 9.23 30.67
C ALA A 159 1.04 9.85 29.27
N LYS A 160 0.55 9.16 28.25
CA LYS A 160 0.71 9.55 26.84
C LYS A 160 -0.62 10.01 26.25
N LYS A 161 -0.61 11.18 25.56
CA LYS A 161 -1.76 11.57 24.73
C LYS A 161 -1.86 10.66 23.52
N VAL A 162 -2.99 10.01 23.35
CA VAL A 162 -3.30 9.16 22.22
C VAL A 162 -4.39 9.83 21.38
N VAL A 163 -4.14 9.91 20.08
CA VAL A 163 -5.11 10.40 19.10
C VAL A 163 -5.67 9.20 18.34
N GLN A 164 -6.98 9.07 18.36
CA GLN A 164 -7.68 8.02 17.63
C GLN A 164 -8.63 8.66 16.62
N PHE A 165 -8.77 8.00 15.45
CA PHE A 165 -9.72 8.40 14.42
C PHE A 165 -10.80 7.33 14.31
N GLU A 166 -12.05 7.72 14.55
CA GLU A 166 -13.22 6.86 14.44
C GLU A 166 -13.98 7.18 13.16
N LEU A 167 -14.27 6.16 12.34
CA LEU A 167 -15.07 6.32 11.15
C LEU A 167 -16.55 6.39 11.53
N ARG A 168 -17.23 7.49 11.17
CA ARG A 168 -18.68 7.65 11.32
C ARG A 168 -19.34 7.64 9.96
N PRO A 169 -20.38 6.80 9.77
CA PRO A 169 -21.16 6.82 8.53
C PRO A 169 -21.93 8.12 8.38
N VAL A 170 -22.15 8.55 7.15
CA VAL A 170 -22.99 9.70 6.81
C VAL A 170 -24.02 9.27 5.79
N ASP A 171 -25.26 9.60 6.00
CA ASP A 171 -26.29 9.54 4.98
C ASP A 171 -26.20 10.80 4.09
N TRP A 172 -25.51 10.67 2.97
CA TRP A 172 -25.30 11.76 2.01
C TRP A 172 -26.59 12.25 1.34
N LYS A 173 -27.69 11.49 1.46
CA LYS A 173 -29.01 11.86 0.89
C LYS A 173 -29.76 12.88 1.74
N GLU A 174 -29.41 12.94 3.03
CA GLU A 174 -30.08 13.87 3.98
C GLU A 174 -29.34 15.21 4.15
N GLN A 175 -28.17 15.39 3.53
CA GLN A 175 -27.47 16.66 3.64
C GLN A 175 -28.11 17.70 2.70
N PRO A 176 -28.47 18.89 3.19
CA PRO A 176 -28.94 19.96 2.33
C PRO A 176 -27.85 20.27 1.29
N GLN A 177 -28.18 20.15 0.03
CA GLN A 177 -27.33 20.63 -1.05
C GLN A 177 -27.14 22.14 -0.82
N ASN A 178 -25.94 22.51 -0.42
CA ASN A 178 -25.58 23.92 -0.29
C ASN A 178 -25.71 24.57 -1.67
N PRO A 179 -26.40 25.70 -1.79
CA PRO A 179 -26.66 26.41 -3.06
C PRO A 179 -25.39 26.91 -3.74
#